data_cd97af58ada8362e8a74c80b8af196da
#
_entry.id   cd97af58ada8362e8a74c80b8af196da
#
_cell.length_a   1.000
_cell.length_b   1.000
_cell.length_c   1.000
_cell.angle_alpha   90.00
_cell.angle_beta   90.00
_cell.angle_gamma   90.00
#
_symmetry.space_group_name_H-M   'P 1'
#
loop_
_entity.id
_entity.type
_entity.pdbx_description
1 polymer ?
#
loop_
_entity_poly.entity_id
_entity_poly.type
_entity_poly.pdbx_seq_one_letter_code
_entity_poly.pdbx_strand_id
1 'polypeptide(L)'
;GTAVIWGESPSLEINTSLQLIHDELNITGTVYFNIRDHPKIAEVLRKGKDDFRKIVSHIYPLEKINEAFRMFFETKETLRVLIKP
;
A
#
# COMPACT_ATOMS: atom_id res chain seq x y z
N GLY A 1 0.96 21.33 -10.81
CA GLY A 1 1.24 19.90 -10.66
C GLY A 1 0.01 19.09 -10.24
N THR A 2 0.18 17.79 -10.07
CA THR A 2 -0.89 16.88 -9.67
C THR A 2 -0.49 16.10 -8.43
N ALA A 3 -1.35 16.14 -7.40
CA ALA A 3 -1.24 15.31 -6.21
C ALA A 3 -2.20 14.13 -6.33
N VAL A 4 -1.71 12.92 -6.14
CA VAL A 4 -2.52 11.70 -6.16
C VAL A 4 -2.64 11.16 -4.74
N ILE A 5 -3.86 11.05 -4.25
CA ILE A 5 -4.17 10.49 -2.95
C ILE A 5 -4.56 9.01 -3.14
N TRP A 6 -3.85 8.10 -2.52
CA TRP A 6 -4.08 6.65 -2.65
C TRP A 6 -4.22 5.90 -1.33
N GLY A 7 -4.05 6.56 -0.21
CA GLY A 7 -4.27 6.01 1.11
C GLY A 7 -5.58 6.48 1.70
N GLU A 8 -6.22 5.66 2.50
CA GLU A 8 -7.45 6.07 3.18
C GLU A 8 -7.14 7.01 4.35
N SER A 9 -7.86 8.12 4.38
CA SER A 9 -7.86 9.09 5.46
C SER A 9 -9.28 9.62 5.63
N PRO A 10 -9.73 9.87 6.86
CA PRO A 10 -11.10 10.36 7.10
C PRO A 10 -11.34 11.76 6.53
N SER A 11 -10.30 12.57 6.41
CA SER A 11 -10.42 13.93 5.90
C SER A 11 -9.09 14.46 5.37
N LEU A 12 -9.19 15.45 4.51
CA LEU A 12 -8.07 16.25 4.01
C LEU A 12 -8.45 17.73 4.15
N GLU A 13 -7.61 18.49 4.84
CA GLU A 13 -7.77 19.94 4.96
C GLU A 13 -6.80 20.64 4.00
N ILE A 14 -7.33 21.57 3.21
CA ILE A 14 -6.56 22.29 2.19
C ILE A 14 -6.88 23.77 2.29
N ASN A 15 -5.84 24.60 2.34
CA ASN A 15 -5.98 26.04 2.09
C ASN A 15 -6.10 26.26 0.57
N THR A 16 -7.33 26.52 0.12
CA THR A 16 -7.62 26.61 -1.31
C THR A 16 -6.89 27.76 -2.00
N SER A 17 -6.70 28.89 -1.34
CA SER A 17 -5.97 30.01 -1.92
C SER A 17 -4.50 29.70 -2.13
N LEU A 18 -3.80 29.31 -1.06
CA LEU A 18 -2.37 29.14 -1.09
C LEU A 18 -1.91 27.83 -1.77
N GLN A 19 -2.63 26.74 -1.52
CA GLN A 19 -2.19 25.42 -1.94
C GLN A 19 -2.84 24.92 -3.24
N LEU A 20 -4.06 25.38 -3.54
CA LEU A 20 -4.78 24.91 -4.72
C LEU A 20 -4.71 25.91 -5.86
N ILE A 21 -5.08 27.20 -5.61
CA ILE A 21 -5.19 28.20 -6.66
C ILE A 21 -3.83 28.72 -7.07
N HIS A 22 -2.99 29.16 -6.12
CA HIS A 22 -1.69 29.73 -6.43
C HIS A 22 -0.73 28.73 -7.08
N ASP A 23 -0.80 27.48 -6.68
CA ASP A 23 0.06 26.41 -7.24
C ASP A 23 -0.58 25.69 -8.43
N GLU A 24 -1.79 26.10 -8.85
CA GLU A 24 -2.54 25.43 -9.94
C GLU A 24 -2.57 23.91 -9.76
N LEU A 25 -2.85 23.46 -8.52
CA LEU A 25 -2.75 22.07 -8.14
C LEU A 25 -3.99 21.28 -8.56
N ASN A 26 -3.77 20.15 -9.20
CA ASN A 26 -4.80 19.12 -9.40
C ASN A 26 -4.70 18.07 -8.29
N ILE A 27 -5.83 17.74 -7.68
CA ILE A 27 -5.90 16.69 -6.67
C ILE A 27 -6.84 15.61 -7.18
N THR A 28 -6.37 14.38 -7.17
CA THR A 28 -7.16 13.21 -7.58
C THR A 28 -6.95 12.06 -6.63
N GLY A 29 -7.94 11.17 -6.55
CA GLY A 29 -7.87 9.96 -5.78
C GLY A 29 -7.69 8.73 -6.67
N THR A 30 -7.13 7.69 -6.12
CA THR A 30 -7.09 6.38 -6.75
C THR A 30 -7.25 5.28 -5.72
N VAL A 31 -7.88 4.19 -6.11
CA VAL A 31 -8.03 3.00 -5.28
C VAL A 31 -7.57 1.78 -6.07
N TYR A 32 -6.66 1.01 -5.46
CA TYR A 32 -6.10 -0.19 -6.05
C TYR A 32 -5.62 0.00 -7.50
N PHE A 33 -5.99 -0.92 -8.39
CA PHE A 33 -5.63 -0.91 -9.79
C PHE A 33 -6.76 -1.51 -10.65
N ASN A 34 -6.75 -1.18 -11.93
CA ASN A 34 -7.70 -1.73 -12.88
C ASN A 34 -7.21 -3.10 -13.38
N ILE A 35 -8.13 -3.99 -13.73
CA ILE A 35 -7.78 -5.30 -14.30
C ILE A 35 -6.88 -5.19 -15.55
N ARG A 36 -7.00 -4.11 -16.30
CA ARG A 36 -6.15 -3.83 -17.46
C ARG A 36 -4.70 -3.55 -17.11
N ASP A 37 -4.43 -3.15 -15.86
CA ASP A 37 -3.08 -2.88 -15.37
C ASP A 37 -2.35 -4.15 -14.94
N HIS A 38 -3.07 -5.26 -14.76
CA HIS A 38 -2.54 -6.52 -14.27
C HIS A 38 -1.28 -7.00 -15.02
N PRO A 39 -1.23 -7.00 -16.36
CA PRO A 39 -0.03 -7.46 -17.07
C PRO A 39 1.21 -6.61 -16.75
N LYS A 40 1.06 -5.28 -16.62
CA LYS A 40 2.14 -4.36 -16.26
C LYS A 40 2.59 -4.58 -14.82
N ILE A 41 1.65 -4.77 -13.91
CA ILE A 41 1.93 -5.06 -12.50
C ILE A 41 2.70 -6.37 -12.37
N ALA A 42 2.27 -7.43 -13.05
CA ALA A 42 2.94 -8.72 -13.06
C ALA A 42 4.38 -8.62 -13.60
N GLU A 43 4.61 -7.80 -14.63
CA GLU A 43 5.94 -7.55 -15.17
C GLU A 43 6.85 -6.84 -14.16
N VAL A 44 6.34 -5.79 -13.50
CA VAL A 44 7.07 -5.05 -12.47
C VAL A 44 7.43 -5.97 -11.30
N LEU A 45 6.48 -6.76 -10.83
CA LEU A 45 6.71 -7.73 -9.75
C LEU A 45 7.77 -8.78 -10.14
N ARG A 46 7.74 -9.27 -11.36
CA ARG A 46 8.73 -10.25 -11.85
C ARG A 46 10.12 -9.67 -11.92
N LYS A 47 10.27 -8.43 -12.42
CA LYS A 47 11.56 -7.74 -12.52
C LYS A 47 12.11 -7.34 -11.14
N GLY A 48 11.25 -6.91 -10.23
CA GLY A 48 11.61 -6.49 -8.87
C GLY A 48 11.44 -7.57 -7.81
N LYS A 49 11.41 -8.85 -8.17
CA LYS A 49 11.09 -9.99 -7.31
C LYS A 49 11.84 -10.00 -5.98
N ASP A 50 13.13 -9.74 -5.99
CA ASP A 50 13.95 -9.78 -4.79
C ASP A 50 13.66 -8.60 -3.85
N ASP A 51 13.36 -7.44 -4.39
CA ASP A 51 13.00 -6.28 -3.60
C ASP A 51 11.59 -6.41 -3.02
N PHE A 52 10.64 -6.91 -3.80
CA PHE A 52 9.29 -7.14 -3.31
C PHE A 52 9.21 -8.23 -2.23
N ARG A 53 10.08 -9.22 -2.27
CA ARG A 53 10.18 -10.24 -1.21
C ARG A 53 10.56 -9.65 0.16
N LYS A 54 11.30 -8.56 0.18
CA LYS A 54 11.69 -7.87 1.42
C LYS A 54 10.48 -7.28 2.18
N ILE A 55 9.37 -7.08 1.50
CA ILE A 55 8.11 -6.60 2.12
C ILE A 55 7.48 -7.69 2.98
N VAL A 56 7.71 -8.97 2.64
CA VAL A 56 7.24 -10.09 3.46
C VAL A 56 8.14 -10.22 4.66
N SER A 57 7.64 -9.78 5.81
CA SER A 57 8.41 -9.78 7.06
C SER A 57 8.33 -11.09 7.82
N HIS A 58 7.18 -11.77 7.75
CA HIS A 58 6.91 -12.98 8.51
C HIS A 58 6.06 -13.97 7.70
N ILE A 59 6.36 -15.25 7.85
CA ILE A 59 5.59 -16.35 7.26
C ILE A 59 5.28 -17.35 8.37
N TYR A 60 4.01 -17.65 8.56
CA TYR A 60 3.53 -18.62 9.54
C TYR A 60 2.80 -19.77 8.86
N PRO A 61 2.92 -21.00 9.36
CA PRO A 61 2.04 -22.09 8.94
C PRO A 61 0.61 -21.81 9.43
N LEU A 62 -0.38 -22.42 8.79
CA LEU A 62 -1.81 -22.22 9.12
C LEU A 62 -2.10 -22.53 10.60
N GLU A 63 -1.46 -23.54 11.17
CA GLU A 63 -1.64 -23.94 12.57
C GLU A 63 -1.25 -22.84 13.56
N LYS A 64 -0.40 -21.88 13.12
CA LYS A 64 0.05 -20.76 13.93
C LYS A 64 -0.65 -19.44 13.61
N ILE A 65 -1.83 -19.50 13.01
CA ILE A 65 -2.57 -18.30 12.57
C ILE A 65 -2.81 -17.30 13.72
N ASN A 66 -3.08 -17.79 14.93
CA ASN A 66 -3.27 -16.91 16.09
C ASN A 66 -2.02 -16.15 16.49
N GLU A 67 -0.85 -16.78 16.36
CA GLU A 67 0.45 -16.10 16.57
C GLU A 67 0.69 -15.05 15.50
N ALA A 68 0.34 -15.35 14.25
CA ALA A 68 0.47 -14.42 13.13
C ALA A 68 -0.38 -13.16 13.36
N PHE A 69 -1.64 -13.30 13.77
CA PHE A 69 -2.48 -12.17 14.12
C PHE A 69 -1.93 -11.37 15.29
N ARG A 70 -1.45 -12.04 16.33
CA ARG A 70 -0.85 -11.37 17.48
C ARG A 70 0.37 -10.55 17.06
N MET A 71 1.27 -11.13 16.28
CA MET A 71 2.43 -10.43 15.75
C MET A 71 2.03 -9.20 14.93
N PHE A 72 1.04 -9.33 14.07
CA PHE A 72 0.56 -8.24 13.22
C PHE A 72 -0.06 -7.09 14.01
N PHE A 73 -0.86 -7.37 15.03
CA PHE A 73 -1.57 -6.34 15.79
C PHE A 73 -0.80 -5.77 16.96
N GLU A 74 0.04 -6.56 17.61
CA GLU A 74 0.71 -6.18 18.86
C GLU A 74 2.12 -5.60 18.63
N THR A 75 2.71 -5.78 17.45
CA THR A 75 4.04 -5.26 17.14
C THR A 75 4.01 -4.33 15.94
N LYS A 76 5.00 -3.41 15.88
CA LYS A 76 5.23 -2.54 14.73
C LYS A 76 6.33 -3.06 13.81
N GLU A 77 6.80 -4.27 14.04
CA GLU A 77 7.92 -4.88 13.32
C GLU A 77 7.50 -5.60 12.05
N THR A 78 6.18 -5.69 11.80
CA THR A 78 5.63 -6.39 10.65
C THR A 78 5.36 -5.43 9.49
N LEU A 79 5.71 -5.86 8.27
CA LEU A 79 5.27 -5.24 7.02
C LEU A 79 4.14 -6.06 6.39
N ARG A 80 4.45 -7.26 5.95
CA ARG A 80 3.47 -8.23 5.45
C ARG A 80 3.66 -9.56 6.15
N VAL A 81 2.59 -10.05 6.77
CA VAL A 81 2.55 -11.37 7.38
C VAL A 81 1.77 -12.30 6.46
N LEU A 82 2.39 -13.39 6.06
CA LEU A 82 1.78 -14.39 5.19
C LEU A 82 1.49 -15.68 5.97
N ILE A 83 0.42 -16.34 5.58
CA ILE A 83 0.07 -17.68 6.06
C ILE A 83 0.35 -18.68 4.93
N LYS A 84 1.12 -19.68 5.25
CA LYS A 84 1.37 -20.82 4.36
C LYS A 84 0.45 -21.95 4.77
N PRO A 85 -0.49 -22.33 3.90
CA PRO A 85 -1.42 -23.42 4.18
C PRO A 85 -0.71 -24.77 4.37
#